data_a42e50338a607b283ed3d9912892cc28
#
_entry.id   a42e50338a607b283ed3d9912892cc28
#
_cell.length_a   1.000
_cell.length_b   1.000
_cell.length_c   1.000
_cell.angle_alpha   90.00
_cell.angle_beta   90.00
_cell.angle_gamma   90.00
#
_symmetry.space_group_name_H-M   'P 1'
#
loop_
_entity.id
_entity.type
_entity.pdbx_description
1 polymer ?
#
loop_
_entity_poly.entity_id
_entity_poly.type
_entity_poly.pdbx_seq_one_letter_code
_entity_poly.pdbx_strand_id
1 'polypeptide(L)'
;MTVAGASHARLQEQTRSWPHHTYANLAWGFATILRPPRGKAIPRWRTGGWLLGGAVAAVAAIVAAMVLLDADLAEAGRSVPGWVHLAFHELTDFGKSGWFLWPAGLLLLAIAVAASPRLPGFSRPVLATLAVRISFLFAAIALPSLFVTIIKRVIGRARPFVGGHLDPFLYAHPVWRPDYASMPSGHATTAFAAAVAVALLWPRLRVPMLIYAFLIAASRVVLGAHYVSDVVAGAAVGVAGALLVRDWFAARRLGFAIGPDGRISRLPGPSLARLKRVVRGLVTP
;
A
#
# COMPACT_ATOMS: atom_id res chain seq x y z
N MET A 1 17.40 46.62 -27.17
CA MET A 1 17.11 45.43 -26.32
C MET A 1 17.51 44.20 -27.11
N THR A 2 18.60 43.52 -26.69
CA THR A 2 19.19 42.42 -27.44
C THR A 2 18.37 41.14 -27.28
N VAL A 3 18.28 40.30 -28.31
CA VAL A 3 17.58 39.02 -28.38
C VAL A 3 17.97 38.08 -27.20
N ALA A 4 19.18 38.19 -26.68
CA ALA A 4 19.69 37.47 -25.52
C ALA A 4 18.95 37.83 -24.20
N GLY A 5 18.58 39.10 -23.98
CA GLY A 5 17.86 39.55 -22.80
C GLY A 5 16.41 39.02 -22.74
N ALA A 6 15.76 38.92 -23.90
CA ALA A 6 14.42 38.37 -24.01
C ALA A 6 14.39 36.84 -23.81
N SER A 7 15.48 36.17 -24.14
CA SER A 7 15.65 34.72 -23.90
C SER A 7 15.87 34.40 -22.43
N HIS A 8 16.74 35.19 -21.75
CA HIS A 8 16.98 35.03 -20.29
C HIS A 8 15.75 35.35 -19.44
N ALA A 9 15.00 36.43 -19.79
CA ALA A 9 13.76 36.78 -19.09
C ALA A 9 12.70 35.68 -19.23
N ARG A 10 12.54 35.11 -20.43
CA ARG A 10 11.64 33.96 -20.67
C ARG A 10 12.06 32.70 -19.91
N LEU A 11 13.35 32.44 -19.81
CA LEU A 11 13.86 31.31 -19.02
C LEU A 11 13.63 31.53 -17.51
N GLN A 12 13.82 32.75 -17.01
CA GLN A 12 13.54 33.08 -15.61
C GLN A 12 12.05 33.09 -15.28
N GLU A 13 11.19 33.52 -16.20
CA GLU A 13 9.73 33.40 -16.05
C GLU A 13 9.25 31.96 -16.13
N GLN A 14 9.92 31.11 -16.92
CA GLN A 14 9.71 29.67 -16.99
C GLN A 14 10.07 28.93 -15.68
N THR A 15 11.17 29.29 -15.04
CA THR A 15 11.61 28.68 -13.78
C THR A 15 10.81 29.19 -12.57
N ARG A 16 10.34 30.42 -12.58
CA ARG A 16 9.45 30.96 -11.54
C ARG A 16 8.06 30.33 -11.52
N SER A 17 7.56 29.87 -12.66
CA SER A 17 6.22 29.22 -12.74
C SER A 17 6.22 27.74 -12.34
N TRP A 18 7.39 27.10 -12.31
CA TRP A 18 7.52 25.66 -12.09
C TRP A 18 7.08 25.18 -10.68
N PRO A 19 7.46 25.80 -9.56
CA PRO A 19 6.97 25.41 -8.23
C PRO A 19 5.47 25.59 -8.09
N HIS A 20 4.90 26.66 -8.66
CA HIS A 20 3.45 26.92 -8.59
C HIS A 20 2.62 25.85 -9.31
N HIS A 21 3.06 25.37 -10.47
CA HIS A 21 2.37 24.30 -11.18
C HIS A 21 2.42 22.97 -10.45
N THR A 22 3.57 22.62 -9.89
CA THR A 22 3.73 21.41 -9.10
C THR A 22 2.85 21.42 -7.87
N TYR A 23 2.85 22.53 -7.12
CA TYR A 23 1.97 22.69 -5.97
C TYR A 23 0.49 22.60 -6.35
N ALA A 24 0.07 23.29 -7.41
CA ALA A 24 -1.30 23.24 -7.90
C ALA A 24 -1.73 21.83 -8.32
N ASN A 25 -0.85 21.07 -8.98
CA ASN A 25 -1.12 19.68 -9.36
C ASN A 25 -1.22 18.75 -8.15
N LEU A 26 -0.38 18.92 -7.13
CA LEU A 26 -0.46 18.16 -5.89
C LEU A 26 -1.74 18.51 -5.13
N ALA A 27 -2.06 19.80 -4.96
CA ALA A 27 -3.28 20.26 -4.32
C ALA A 27 -4.53 19.74 -5.04
N TRP A 28 -4.55 19.79 -6.37
CA TRP A 28 -5.63 19.22 -7.17
C TRP A 28 -5.73 17.69 -6.98
N GLY A 29 -4.61 16.98 -6.92
CA GLY A 29 -4.56 15.54 -6.63
C GLY A 29 -5.18 15.21 -5.28
N PHE A 30 -4.80 15.90 -4.23
CA PHE A 30 -5.38 15.76 -2.89
C PHE A 30 -6.87 16.10 -2.88
N ALA A 31 -7.27 17.23 -3.44
CA ALA A 31 -8.67 17.63 -3.55
C ALA A 31 -9.51 16.60 -4.32
N THR A 32 -8.92 15.98 -5.36
CA THR A 32 -9.59 14.93 -6.14
C THR A 32 -9.84 13.66 -5.32
N ILE A 33 -8.88 13.25 -4.48
CA ILE A 33 -9.01 12.06 -3.62
C ILE A 33 -10.00 12.33 -2.48
N LEU A 34 -10.02 13.55 -1.96
CA LEU A 34 -10.87 13.96 -0.83
C LEU A 34 -12.26 14.49 -1.24
N ARG A 35 -12.52 14.66 -2.53
CA ARG A 35 -13.82 15.17 -3.01
C ARG A 35 -14.99 14.31 -2.51
N PRO A 36 -16.20 14.88 -2.42
CA PRO A 36 -17.40 14.10 -2.07
C PRO A 36 -17.63 12.90 -3.02
N PRO A 37 -18.25 11.82 -2.54
CA PRO A 37 -18.64 10.70 -3.39
C PRO A 37 -19.49 11.15 -4.58
N ARG A 38 -19.21 10.62 -5.77
CA ARG A 38 -19.92 10.92 -7.04
C ARG A 38 -20.77 9.76 -7.55
N GLY A 39 -20.63 8.59 -6.95
CA GLY A 39 -21.36 7.39 -7.30
C GLY A 39 -22.47 7.06 -6.31
N LYS A 40 -23.27 6.04 -6.63
CA LYS A 40 -24.17 5.42 -5.65
C LYS A 40 -23.33 4.93 -4.47
N ALA A 41 -23.79 5.21 -3.25
CA ALA A 41 -23.14 4.66 -2.06
C ALA A 41 -23.24 3.13 -2.10
N ILE A 42 -22.15 2.46 -1.69
CA ILE A 42 -22.24 1.01 -1.44
C ILE A 42 -23.28 0.83 -0.34
N PRO A 43 -24.30 -0.02 -0.54
CA PRO A 43 -25.29 -0.24 0.50
C PRO A 43 -24.61 -0.62 1.83
N ARG A 44 -24.97 0.09 2.91
CA ARG A 44 -24.34 -0.10 4.23
C ARG A 44 -24.38 -1.55 4.72
N TRP A 45 -25.43 -2.31 4.40
CA TRP A 45 -25.53 -3.73 4.76
C TRP A 45 -24.49 -4.61 4.04
N ARG A 46 -24.09 -4.26 2.79
CA ARG A 46 -23.02 -4.99 2.09
C ARG A 46 -21.65 -4.66 2.63
N THR A 47 -21.40 -3.39 2.95
CA THR A 47 -20.11 -2.97 3.53
C THR A 47 -20.01 -3.46 4.97
N GLY A 48 -21.07 -3.30 5.77
CA GLY A 48 -21.09 -3.74 7.17
C GLY A 48 -21.04 -5.24 7.33
N GLY A 49 -21.79 -6.01 6.51
CA GLY A 49 -21.86 -7.45 6.61
C GLY A 49 -20.52 -8.14 6.29
N TRP A 50 -19.86 -7.80 5.21
CA TRP A 50 -18.57 -8.41 4.90
C TRP A 50 -17.44 -7.97 5.84
N LEU A 51 -17.48 -6.72 6.33
CA LEU A 51 -16.52 -6.24 7.33
C LEU A 51 -16.69 -6.96 8.65
N LEU A 52 -17.93 -7.12 9.12
CA LEU A 52 -18.23 -7.85 10.35
C LEU A 52 -17.86 -9.32 10.21
N GLY A 53 -18.33 -10.00 9.17
CA GLY A 53 -17.99 -11.41 8.92
C GLY A 53 -16.48 -11.63 8.75
N GLY A 54 -15.81 -10.74 8.01
CA GLY A 54 -14.35 -10.77 7.86
C GLY A 54 -13.61 -10.50 9.16
N ALA A 55 -14.09 -9.57 10.00
CA ALA A 55 -13.51 -9.31 11.31
C ALA A 55 -13.68 -10.51 12.26
N VAL A 56 -14.87 -11.12 12.31
CA VAL A 56 -15.11 -12.34 13.12
C VAL A 56 -14.20 -13.48 12.67
N ALA A 57 -14.13 -13.73 11.35
CA ALA A 57 -13.25 -14.77 10.80
C ALA A 57 -11.76 -14.48 11.10
N ALA A 58 -11.33 -13.21 10.98
CA ALA A 58 -9.96 -12.83 11.31
C ALA A 58 -9.64 -13.03 12.79
N VAL A 59 -10.54 -12.59 13.68
CA VAL A 59 -10.37 -12.80 15.14
C VAL A 59 -10.31 -14.30 15.46
N ALA A 60 -11.21 -15.09 14.92
CA ALA A 60 -11.20 -16.55 15.11
C ALA A 60 -9.89 -17.19 14.62
N ALA A 61 -9.39 -16.79 13.44
CA ALA A 61 -8.13 -17.29 12.90
C ALA A 61 -6.92 -16.84 13.74
N ILE A 62 -6.91 -15.60 14.24
CA ILE A 62 -5.87 -15.09 15.13
C ILE A 62 -5.84 -15.88 16.44
N VAL A 63 -7.01 -16.08 17.09
CA VAL A 63 -7.10 -16.84 18.33
C VAL A 63 -6.68 -18.29 18.13
N ALA A 64 -7.17 -18.93 17.06
CA ALA A 64 -6.75 -20.29 16.72
C ALA A 64 -5.24 -20.41 16.50
N ALA A 65 -4.64 -19.45 15.75
CA ALA A 65 -3.18 -19.43 15.55
C ALA A 65 -2.41 -19.19 16.87
N MET A 66 -2.90 -18.31 17.75
CA MET A 66 -2.29 -18.06 19.06
C MET A 66 -2.23 -19.30 19.92
N VAL A 67 -3.33 -20.08 19.95
CA VAL A 67 -3.45 -21.23 20.85
C VAL A 67 -2.80 -22.48 20.25
N LEU A 68 -2.90 -22.67 18.92
CA LEU A 68 -2.54 -23.93 18.27
C LEU A 68 -1.18 -23.90 17.57
N LEU A 69 -0.67 -22.72 17.18
CA LEU A 69 0.47 -22.64 16.24
C LEU A 69 1.63 -21.79 16.74
N ASP A 70 1.38 -20.78 17.57
CA ASP A 70 2.40 -19.76 17.88
C ASP A 70 3.63 -20.34 18.57
N ALA A 71 3.43 -21.22 19.55
CA ALA A 71 4.55 -21.83 20.29
C ALA A 71 5.32 -22.82 19.41
N ASP A 72 4.61 -23.77 18.79
CA ASP A 72 5.24 -24.85 18.03
C ASP A 72 5.99 -24.33 16.79
N LEU A 73 5.39 -23.40 16.04
CA LEU A 73 6.03 -22.85 14.83
C LEU A 73 7.15 -21.83 15.14
N ALA A 74 7.09 -21.14 16.29
CA ALA A 74 8.20 -20.31 16.73
C ALA A 74 9.40 -21.18 17.10
N GLU A 75 9.20 -22.30 17.81
CA GLU A 75 10.26 -23.25 18.16
C GLU A 75 10.81 -23.95 16.89
N ALA A 76 9.94 -24.42 16.00
CA ALA A 76 10.33 -25.02 14.73
C ALA A 76 11.18 -24.08 13.86
N GLY A 77 10.91 -22.76 13.90
CA GLY A 77 11.70 -21.76 13.20
C GLY A 77 13.19 -21.72 13.62
N ARG A 78 13.49 -22.08 14.87
CA ARG A 78 14.88 -22.15 15.36
C ARG A 78 15.65 -23.36 14.83
N SER A 79 14.98 -24.42 14.47
CA SER A 79 15.59 -25.66 13.95
C SER A 79 15.81 -25.65 12.43
N VAL A 80 15.42 -24.57 11.77
CA VAL A 80 15.57 -24.43 10.30
C VAL A 80 17.06 -24.35 9.93
N PRO A 81 17.52 -25.04 8.86
CA PRO A 81 18.89 -24.98 8.38
C PRO A 81 19.37 -23.56 8.08
N GLY A 82 20.63 -23.23 8.41
CA GLY A 82 21.17 -21.88 8.30
C GLY A 82 21.06 -21.25 6.91
N TRP A 83 21.16 -22.04 5.84
CA TRP A 83 20.99 -21.52 4.47
C TRP A 83 19.53 -21.09 4.17
N VAL A 84 18.54 -21.77 4.75
CA VAL A 84 17.12 -21.36 4.67
C VAL A 84 16.91 -20.07 5.44
N HIS A 85 17.47 -19.98 6.64
CA HIS A 85 17.40 -18.78 7.46
C HIS A 85 18.00 -17.57 6.73
N LEU A 86 19.16 -17.74 6.08
CA LEU A 86 19.79 -16.69 5.28
C LEU A 86 18.92 -16.29 4.08
N ALA A 87 18.35 -17.24 3.34
CA ALA A 87 17.45 -16.96 2.22
C ALA A 87 16.22 -16.14 2.65
N PHE A 88 15.61 -16.50 3.77
CA PHE A 88 14.46 -15.76 4.31
C PHE A 88 14.86 -14.39 4.89
N HIS A 89 16.09 -14.25 5.38
CA HIS A 89 16.62 -12.97 5.83
C HIS A 89 16.72 -11.97 4.67
N GLU A 90 17.26 -12.37 3.53
CA GLU A 90 17.30 -11.53 2.32
C GLU A 90 15.89 -11.24 1.77
N LEU A 91 15.06 -12.28 1.73
CA LEU A 91 13.69 -12.17 1.19
C LEU A 91 12.83 -11.19 2.00
N THR A 92 12.95 -11.20 3.33
CA THR A 92 12.08 -10.40 4.21
C THR A 92 12.22 -8.89 3.97
N ASP A 93 13.35 -8.44 3.48
CA ASP A 93 13.59 -7.01 3.19
C ASP A 93 12.61 -6.45 2.16
N PHE A 94 12.19 -7.27 1.20
CA PHE A 94 11.17 -6.89 0.24
C PHE A 94 9.76 -6.72 0.86
N GLY A 95 9.55 -7.12 2.11
CA GLY A 95 8.32 -6.86 2.87
C GLY A 95 8.23 -5.46 3.49
N LYS A 96 9.29 -4.65 3.42
CA LYS A 96 9.29 -3.28 3.92
C LYS A 96 8.42 -2.38 3.04
N SER A 97 7.54 -1.56 3.65
CA SER A 97 6.65 -0.66 2.93
C SER A 97 7.39 0.35 2.04
N GLY A 98 8.62 0.69 2.38
CA GLY A 98 9.47 1.60 1.61
C GLY A 98 9.65 1.17 0.14
N TRP A 99 9.74 -0.13 -0.14
CA TRP A 99 9.88 -0.64 -1.52
C TRP A 99 8.71 -0.27 -2.43
N PHE A 100 7.54 -0.04 -1.87
CA PHE A 100 6.34 0.37 -2.59
C PHE A 100 6.10 1.87 -2.50
N LEU A 101 6.28 2.45 -1.31
CA LEU A 101 5.91 3.83 -1.04
C LEU A 101 6.88 4.83 -1.65
N TRP A 102 8.21 4.57 -1.60
CA TRP A 102 9.18 5.47 -2.21
C TRP A 102 9.02 5.56 -3.73
N PRO A 103 9.00 4.45 -4.51
CA PRO A 103 8.79 4.52 -5.95
C PRO A 103 7.45 5.15 -6.31
N ALA A 104 6.37 4.81 -5.60
CA ALA A 104 5.05 5.39 -5.87
C ALA A 104 5.01 6.89 -5.57
N GLY A 105 5.60 7.33 -4.45
CA GLY A 105 5.68 8.74 -4.06
C GLY A 105 6.51 9.56 -5.06
N LEU A 106 7.69 9.05 -5.43
CA LEU A 106 8.55 9.70 -6.42
C LEU A 106 7.87 9.79 -7.79
N LEU A 107 7.15 8.75 -8.20
CA LEU A 107 6.42 8.76 -9.47
C LEU A 107 5.23 9.74 -9.44
N LEU A 108 4.52 9.86 -8.32
CA LEU A 108 3.47 10.87 -8.14
C LEU A 108 4.06 12.28 -8.22
N LEU A 109 5.20 12.51 -7.59
CA LEU A 109 5.91 13.79 -7.67
C LEU A 109 6.36 14.08 -9.11
N ALA A 110 6.95 13.09 -9.79
CA ALA A 110 7.37 13.23 -11.18
C ALA A 110 6.19 13.58 -12.11
N ILE A 111 5.02 12.94 -11.89
CA ILE A 111 3.80 13.27 -12.63
C ILE A 111 3.33 14.69 -12.31
N ALA A 112 3.37 15.11 -11.05
CA ALA A 112 2.97 16.47 -10.64
C ALA A 112 3.86 17.53 -11.28
N VAL A 113 5.15 17.27 -11.39
CA VAL A 113 6.14 18.12 -12.06
C VAL A 113 5.91 18.13 -13.58
N ALA A 114 5.74 16.96 -14.19
CA ALA A 114 5.60 16.81 -15.63
C ALA A 114 4.26 17.35 -16.18
N ALA A 115 3.19 17.38 -15.36
CA ALA A 115 1.86 17.79 -15.78
C ALA A 115 1.76 19.32 -15.99
N SER A 116 2.50 19.83 -16.95
CA SER A 116 2.52 21.26 -17.34
C SER A 116 1.27 21.65 -18.15
N PRO A 117 0.81 22.92 -18.07
CA PRO A 117 -0.20 23.48 -18.95
C PRO A 117 0.15 23.39 -20.46
N ARG A 118 1.43 23.31 -20.78
CA ARG A 118 1.96 23.26 -22.15
C ARG A 118 1.86 21.88 -22.81
N LEU A 119 1.59 20.83 -22.03
CA LEU A 119 1.46 19.49 -22.59
C LEU A 119 0.27 19.38 -23.54
N PRO A 120 0.41 18.57 -24.63
CA PRO A 120 -0.70 18.26 -25.52
C PRO A 120 -1.93 17.83 -24.74
N GLY A 121 -3.13 18.25 -25.17
CA GLY A 121 -4.38 18.05 -24.45
C GLY A 121 -4.69 16.60 -24.12
N PHE A 122 -4.19 15.63 -24.91
CA PHE A 122 -4.33 14.20 -24.63
C PHE A 122 -3.42 13.69 -23.50
N SER A 123 -2.32 14.38 -23.18
CA SER A 123 -1.32 13.95 -22.18
C SER A 123 -1.85 14.09 -20.75
N ARG A 124 -2.56 15.17 -20.46
CA ARG A 124 -3.11 15.45 -19.12
C ARG A 124 -4.07 14.37 -18.61
N PRO A 125 -5.09 13.90 -19.37
CA PRO A 125 -5.96 12.81 -18.91
C PRO A 125 -5.21 11.50 -18.68
N VAL A 126 -4.17 11.22 -19.48
CA VAL A 126 -3.33 10.02 -19.32
C VAL A 126 -2.55 10.09 -18.02
N LEU A 127 -1.87 11.22 -17.75
CA LEU A 127 -1.12 11.44 -16.50
C LEU A 127 -2.06 11.43 -15.28
N ALA A 128 -3.22 12.08 -15.36
CA ALA A 128 -4.22 12.05 -14.28
C ALA A 128 -4.71 10.62 -13.99
N THR A 129 -4.99 9.82 -15.02
CA THR A 129 -5.39 8.42 -14.84
C THR A 129 -4.28 7.58 -14.21
N LEU A 130 -3.03 7.82 -14.59
CA LEU A 130 -1.87 7.16 -14.01
C LEU A 130 -1.69 7.59 -12.55
N ALA A 131 -1.74 8.89 -12.26
CA ALA A 131 -1.66 9.43 -10.91
C ALA A 131 -2.70 8.83 -9.98
N VAL A 132 -3.97 8.72 -10.41
CA VAL A 132 -5.04 8.08 -9.64
C VAL A 132 -4.70 6.63 -9.27
N ARG A 133 -4.14 5.85 -10.19
CA ARG A 133 -3.78 4.44 -9.93
C ARG A 133 -2.61 4.31 -8.97
N ILE A 134 -1.60 5.17 -9.13
CA ILE A 134 -0.44 5.19 -8.23
C ILE A 134 -0.87 5.69 -6.84
N SER A 135 -1.74 6.71 -6.76
CA SER A 135 -2.32 7.17 -5.49
C SER A 135 -3.13 6.08 -4.80
N PHE A 136 -3.86 5.26 -5.57
CA PHE A 136 -4.54 4.09 -5.02
C PHE A 136 -3.55 3.09 -4.42
N LEU A 137 -2.50 2.69 -5.15
CA LEU A 137 -1.45 1.79 -4.64
C LEU A 137 -0.80 2.36 -3.39
N PHE A 138 -0.43 3.64 -3.44
CA PHE A 138 0.20 4.32 -2.32
C PHE A 138 -0.71 4.30 -1.09
N ALA A 139 -1.95 4.74 -1.21
CA ALA A 139 -2.89 4.80 -0.09
C ALA A 139 -3.27 3.41 0.44
N ALA A 140 -3.47 2.43 -0.45
CA ALA A 140 -3.83 1.06 -0.08
C ALA A 140 -2.72 0.35 0.72
N ILE A 141 -1.46 0.77 0.58
CA ILE A 141 -0.33 0.23 1.33
C ILE A 141 -0.01 1.13 2.53
N ALA A 142 0.03 2.45 2.36
CA ALA A 142 0.44 3.39 3.39
C ALA A 142 -0.52 3.40 4.58
N LEU A 143 -1.84 3.45 4.35
CA LEU A 143 -2.83 3.59 5.42
C LEU A 143 -2.85 2.38 6.37
N PRO A 144 -2.95 1.12 5.91
CA PRO A 144 -2.89 -0.02 6.82
C PRO A 144 -1.51 -0.18 7.47
N SER A 145 -0.41 0.15 6.78
CA SER A 145 0.94 0.11 7.36
C SER A 145 1.11 1.16 8.47
N LEU A 146 0.57 2.36 8.29
CA LEU A 146 0.55 3.40 9.32
C LEU A 146 -0.29 2.97 10.52
N PHE A 147 -1.50 2.44 10.28
CA PHE A 147 -2.37 1.92 11.31
C PHE A 147 -1.65 0.87 12.17
N VAL A 148 -1.01 -0.11 11.53
CA VAL A 148 -0.26 -1.18 12.23
C VAL A 148 0.93 -0.59 12.99
N THR A 149 1.62 0.42 12.45
CA THR A 149 2.74 1.08 13.14
C THR A 149 2.31 1.72 14.46
N ILE A 150 1.09 2.22 14.54
CA ILE A 150 0.51 2.81 15.75
C ILE A 150 -0.02 1.71 16.67
N ILE A 151 -0.90 0.84 16.17
CA ILE A 151 -1.66 -0.09 17.01
C ILE A 151 -0.78 -1.13 17.71
N LYS A 152 0.32 -1.57 17.09
CA LYS A 152 1.27 -2.52 17.71
C LYS A 152 1.95 -1.97 18.96
N ARG A 153 2.06 -0.62 19.09
CA ARG A 153 2.58 0.03 20.30
C ARG A 153 1.55 0.04 21.42
N VAL A 154 0.27 0.11 21.05
CA VAL A 154 -0.84 0.03 21.99
C VAL A 154 -1.04 -1.40 22.48
N ILE A 155 -0.96 -2.39 21.57
CA ILE A 155 -1.10 -3.81 21.94
C ILE A 155 0.05 -4.27 22.83
N GLY A 156 1.29 -3.87 22.57
CA GLY A 156 2.44 -4.16 23.43
C GLY A 156 2.79 -5.63 23.54
N ARG A 157 2.51 -6.48 22.53
CA ARG A 157 2.86 -7.90 22.55
C ARG A 157 4.35 -8.11 22.36
N ALA A 158 4.96 -8.96 23.19
CA ALA A 158 6.35 -9.36 23.04
C ALA A 158 6.57 -10.17 21.75
N ARG A 159 7.75 -10.04 21.16
CA ARG A 159 8.22 -10.92 20.09
C ARG A 159 8.62 -12.30 20.65
N PRO A 160 8.69 -13.34 19.78
CA PRO A 160 9.22 -14.63 20.20
C PRO A 160 10.57 -14.49 20.91
N PHE A 161 10.76 -15.25 21.98
CA PHE A 161 11.99 -15.35 22.77
C PHE A 161 12.46 -14.06 23.50
N VAL A 162 11.60 -13.06 23.64
CA VAL A 162 11.89 -11.91 24.51
C VAL A 162 11.95 -12.38 25.96
N GLY A 163 13.05 -12.03 26.64
CA GLY A 163 13.29 -12.50 28.01
C GLY A 163 13.93 -13.90 28.10
N GLY A 164 14.30 -14.51 26.97
CA GLY A 164 14.99 -15.82 26.92
C GLY A 164 14.07 -17.03 26.95
N HIS A 165 12.76 -16.86 27.02
CA HIS A 165 11.76 -17.93 26.99
C HIS A 165 10.67 -17.63 25.96
N LEU A 166 9.95 -18.67 25.55
CA LEU A 166 8.86 -18.57 24.58
C LEU A 166 7.54 -18.40 25.34
N ASP A 167 6.96 -17.20 25.26
CA ASP A 167 5.63 -16.93 25.82
C ASP A 167 4.79 -16.10 24.82
N PRO A 168 3.87 -16.75 24.09
CA PRO A 168 2.97 -16.05 23.14
C PRO A 168 2.00 -15.10 23.81
N PHE A 169 1.85 -15.15 25.13
CA PHE A 169 0.91 -14.33 25.91
C PHE A 169 1.59 -13.25 26.74
N LEU A 170 2.88 -13.00 26.50
CA LEU A 170 3.63 -11.93 27.16
C LEU A 170 3.29 -10.59 26.52
N TYR A 171 2.76 -9.66 27.33
CA TYR A 171 2.39 -8.30 26.96
C TYR A 171 2.97 -7.31 27.96
N ALA A 172 3.31 -6.11 27.47
CA ALA A 172 3.68 -4.98 28.31
C ALA A 172 3.04 -3.69 27.76
N HIS A 173 2.42 -2.89 28.64
CA HIS A 173 1.66 -1.69 28.27
C HIS A 173 2.04 -0.51 29.15
N PRO A 174 2.16 0.72 28.58
CA PRO A 174 2.50 1.06 27.19
C PRO A 174 4.02 0.91 26.98
N VAL A 175 4.45 0.33 25.85
CA VAL A 175 5.88 0.11 25.59
C VAL A 175 6.28 0.62 24.20
N TRP A 176 7.26 1.53 24.21
CA TRP A 176 7.86 2.05 22.98
C TRP A 176 9.13 1.26 22.56
N ARG A 177 9.32 0.07 23.12
CA ARG A 177 10.43 -0.82 22.76
C ARG A 177 10.06 -1.68 21.56
N PRO A 178 10.97 -1.88 20.58
CA PRO A 178 10.74 -2.73 19.40
C PRO A 178 10.40 -4.18 19.74
N ASP A 179 10.95 -4.70 20.85
CA ASP A 179 10.76 -6.08 21.32
C ASP A 179 9.31 -6.38 21.70
N TYR A 180 8.55 -5.36 22.09
CA TYR A 180 7.13 -5.45 22.45
C TYR A 180 6.20 -4.88 21.35
N ALA A 181 6.66 -4.84 20.11
CA ALA A 181 5.88 -4.38 18.97
C ALA A 181 5.64 -5.52 17.96
N SER A 182 5.23 -6.70 18.47
CA SER A 182 5.06 -7.89 17.64
C SER A 182 3.74 -7.85 16.86
N MET A 183 2.60 -7.65 17.50
CA MET A 183 1.27 -7.78 16.88
C MET A 183 0.65 -6.43 16.54
N PRO A 184 0.13 -6.26 15.32
CA PRO A 184 0.23 -7.09 14.11
C PRO A 184 1.57 -6.95 13.38
N SER A 185 1.93 -7.93 12.53
CA SER A 185 3.14 -7.90 11.72
C SER A 185 3.07 -6.84 10.60
N GLY A 186 3.98 -5.85 10.63
CA GLY A 186 4.03 -4.79 9.62
C GLY A 186 4.43 -5.29 8.22
N HIS A 187 5.35 -6.27 8.12
CA HIS A 187 5.75 -6.87 6.85
C HIS A 187 4.58 -7.64 6.21
N ALA A 188 3.86 -8.44 6.99
CA ALA A 188 2.66 -9.13 6.50
C ALA A 188 1.59 -8.12 6.05
N THR A 189 1.35 -7.06 6.83
CA THR A 189 0.41 -6.00 6.45
C THR A 189 0.76 -5.38 5.11
N THR A 190 2.02 -4.97 4.93
CA THR A 190 2.50 -4.38 3.67
C THR A 190 2.35 -5.36 2.51
N ALA A 191 2.80 -6.62 2.69
CA ALA A 191 2.81 -7.61 1.62
C ALA A 191 1.38 -7.97 1.15
N PHE A 192 0.46 -8.20 2.08
CA PHE A 192 -0.94 -8.52 1.74
C PHE A 192 -1.70 -7.30 1.20
N ALA A 193 -1.44 -6.10 1.73
CA ALA A 193 -2.00 -4.87 1.17
C ALA A 193 -1.53 -4.64 -0.27
N ALA A 194 -0.23 -4.81 -0.54
CA ALA A 194 0.34 -4.71 -1.88
C ALA A 194 -0.23 -5.79 -2.81
N ALA A 195 -0.32 -7.03 -2.35
CA ALA A 195 -0.88 -8.14 -3.14
C ALA A 195 -2.32 -7.85 -3.58
N VAL A 196 -3.18 -7.42 -2.65
CA VAL A 196 -4.56 -7.05 -2.97
C VAL A 196 -4.62 -5.84 -3.89
N ALA A 197 -3.87 -4.77 -3.58
CA ALA A 197 -3.91 -3.54 -4.36
C ALA A 197 -3.45 -3.75 -5.81
N VAL A 198 -2.37 -4.52 -6.01
CA VAL A 198 -1.87 -4.87 -7.34
C VAL A 198 -2.85 -5.79 -8.06
N ALA A 199 -3.40 -6.81 -7.40
CA ALA A 199 -4.38 -7.73 -7.99
C ALA A 199 -5.66 -7.01 -8.44
N LEU A 200 -6.11 -5.99 -7.71
CA LEU A 200 -7.27 -5.17 -8.07
C LEU A 200 -7.03 -4.33 -9.34
N LEU A 201 -5.82 -3.83 -9.55
CA LEU A 201 -5.46 -3.08 -10.75
C LEU A 201 -5.05 -3.98 -11.92
N TRP A 202 -4.37 -5.10 -11.63
CA TRP A 202 -3.86 -6.05 -12.61
C TRP A 202 -4.20 -7.49 -12.21
N PRO A 203 -5.41 -8.00 -12.52
CA PRO A 203 -5.85 -9.32 -12.09
C PRO A 203 -4.95 -10.49 -12.50
N ARG A 204 -4.17 -10.31 -13.57
CA ARG A 204 -3.19 -11.32 -14.02
C ARG A 204 -2.04 -11.51 -13.03
N LEU A 205 -1.76 -10.53 -12.19
CA LEU A 205 -0.70 -10.58 -11.17
C LEU A 205 -1.18 -11.12 -9.82
N ARG A 206 -2.45 -11.52 -9.70
CA ARG A 206 -3.00 -11.98 -8.41
C ARG A 206 -2.24 -13.16 -7.80
N VAL A 207 -1.92 -14.17 -8.62
CA VAL A 207 -1.24 -15.38 -8.13
C VAL A 207 0.20 -15.06 -7.71
N PRO A 208 1.06 -14.47 -8.57
CA PRO A 208 2.42 -14.13 -8.14
C PRO A 208 2.47 -13.17 -6.95
N MET A 209 1.53 -12.23 -6.83
CA MET A 209 1.47 -11.34 -5.68
C MET A 209 1.01 -12.04 -4.40
N LEU A 210 0.12 -13.03 -4.49
CA LEU A 210 -0.23 -13.88 -3.34
C LEU A 210 0.96 -14.74 -2.90
N ILE A 211 1.67 -15.36 -3.84
CA ILE A 211 2.89 -16.12 -3.54
C ILE A 211 3.91 -15.22 -2.82
N TYR A 212 4.17 -14.03 -3.35
CA TYR A 212 5.01 -13.04 -2.70
C TYR A 212 4.55 -12.73 -1.26
N ALA A 213 3.26 -12.46 -1.05
CA ALA A 213 2.73 -12.12 0.27
C ALA A 213 2.90 -13.27 1.27
N PHE A 214 2.64 -14.52 0.85
CA PHE A 214 2.85 -15.69 1.69
C PHE A 214 4.33 -15.96 2.00
N LEU A 215 5.23 -15.76 1.04
CA LEU A 215 6.67 -15.88 1.26
C LEU A 215 7.19 -14.84 2.27
N ILE A 216 6.75 -13.58 2.16
CA ILE A 216 7.08 -12.55 3.16
C ILE A 216 6.49 -12.92 4.52
N ALA A 217 5.25 -13.42 4.57
CA ALA A 217 4.61 -13.86 5.80
C ALA A 217 5.40 -15.00 6.48
N ALA A 218 5.75 -16.04 5.72
CA ALA A 218 6.54 -17.17 6.19
C ALA A 218 7.92 -16.72 6.72
N SER A 219 8.58 -15.79 6.03
CA SER A 219 9.87 -15.28 6.47
C SER A 219 9.83 -14.70 7.89
N ARG A 220 8.69 -14.10 8.31
CA ARG A 220 8.57 -13.50 9.64
C ARG A 220 8.53 -14.53 10.76
N VAL A 221 7.92 -15.68 10.49
CA VAL A 221 7.86 -16.81 11.43
C VAL A 221 9.20 -17.53 11.47
N VAL A 222 9.76 -17.88 10.32
CA VAL A 222 11.06 -18.58 10.21
C VAL A 222 12.18 -17.79 10.87
N LEU A 223 12.18 -16.48 10.75
CA LEU A 223 13.17 -15.60 11.37
C LEU A 223 12.92 -15.35 12.88
N GLY A 224 11.89 -15.95 13.49
CA GLY A 224 11.54 -15.71 14.89
C GLY A 224 11.19 -14.26 15.21
N ALA A 225 10.82 -13.47 14.18
CA ALA A 225 10.51 -12.05 14.35
C ALA A 225 9.06 -11.79 14.76
N HIS A 226 8.18 -12.73 14.48
CA HIS A 226 6.74 -12.68 14.75
C HIS A 226 6.18 -14.06 14.97
N TYR A 227 5.13 -14.15 15.78
CA TYR A 227 4.26 -15.33 15.86
C TYR A 227 3.37 -15.44 14.62
N VAL A 228 2.81 -16.64 14.39
CA VAL A 228 1.86 -16.88 13.27
C VAL A 228 0.64 -15.99 13.40
N SER A 229 0.09 -15.86 14.61
CA SER A 229 -1.07 -15.00 14.88
C SER A 229 -0.80 -13.52 14.56
N ASP A 230 0.43 -13.00 14.78
CA ASP A 230 0.83 -11.63 14.39
C ASP A 230 0.78 -11.45 12.87
N VAL A 231 1.21 -12.49 12.15
CA VAL A 231 1.22 -12.51 10.68
C VAL A 231 -0.19 -12.57 10.13
N VAL A 232 -1.06 -13.42 10.71
CA VAL A 232 -2.49 -13.50 10.34
C VAL A 232 -3.18 -12.16 10.61
N ALA A 233 -2.94 -11.54 11.77
CA ALA A 233 -3.48 -10.22 12.09
C ALA A 233 -2.99 -9.15 11.09
N GLY A 234 -1.70 -9.17 10.75
CA GLY A 234 -1.12 -8.27 9.76
C GLY A 234 -1.74 -8.45 8.37
N ALA A 235 -1.91 -9.70 7.92
CA ALA A 235 -2.55 -10.03 6.66
C ALA A 235 -4.01 -9.53 6.62
N ALA A 236 -4.77 -9.77 7.67
CA ALA A 236 -6.17 -9.33 7.77
C ALA A 236 -6.28 -7.79 7.67
N VAL A 237 -5.43 -7.05 8.41
CA VAL A 237 -5.38 -5.58 8.34
C VAL A 237 -4.97 -5.11 6.95
N GLY A 238 -3.98 -5.73 6.33
CA GLY A 238 -3.52 -5.39 4.98
C GLY A 238 -4.62 -5.58 3.93
N VAL A 239 -5.29 -6.72 3.94
CA VAL A 239 -6.40 -7.02 3.03
C VAL A 239 -7.57 -6.06 3.26
N ALA A 240 -8.04 -5.92 4.50
CA ALA A 240 -9.16 -5.04 4.84
C ALA A 240 -8.86 -3.59 4.47
N GLY A 241 -7.66 -3.09 4.80
CA GLY A 241 -7.24 -1.73 4.49
C GLY A 241 -7.22 -1.45 2.99
N ALA A 242 -6.65 -2.36 2.18
CA ALA A 242 -6.63 -2.21 0.72
C ALA A 242 -8.04 -2.22 0.11
N LEU A 243 -8.96 -3.06 0.63
CA LEU A 243 -10.34 -3.11 0.20
C LEU A 243 -11.12 -1.85 0.60
N LEU A 244 -10.91 -1.31 1.79
CA LEU A 244 -11.51 -0.04 2.23
C LEU A 244 -11.06 1.13 1.36
N VAL A 245 -9.77 1.19 1.01
CA VAL A 245 -9.25 2.20 0.09
C VAL A 245 -9.84 2.04 -1.30
N ARG A 246 -9.99 0.80 -1.82
CA ARG A 246 -10.70 0.54 -3.07
C ARG A 246 -12.13 1.11 -3.03
N ASP A 247 -12.85 0.86 -1.94
CA ASP A 247 -14.25 1.28 -1.78
C ASP A 247 -14.35 2.81 -1.73
N TRP A 248 -13.39 3.46 -1.03
CA TRP A 248 -13.25 4.92 -1.03
C TRP A 248 -13.02 5.50 -2.42
N PHE A 249 -12.13 4.88 -3.21
CA PHE A 249 -11.84 5.28 -4.57
C PHE A 249 -13.03 5.02 -5.52
N ALA A 250 -13.71 3.89 -5.36
CA ALA A 250 -14.87 3.53 -6.16
C ALA A 250 -16.06 4.49 -5.96
N ALA A 251 -16.34 4.89 -4.71
CA ALA A 251 -17.37 5.88 -4.39
C ALA A 251 -17.10 7.24 -5.07
N ARG A 252 -15.84 7.53 -5.39
CA ARG A 252 -15.40 8.76 -6.06
C ARG A 252 -15.14 8.59 -7.55
N ARG A 253 -15.38 7.39 -8.10
CA ARG A 253 -15.06 7.00 -9.49
C ARG A 253 -13.60 7.28 -9.84
N LEU A 254 -12.67 6.93 -8.94
CA LEU A 254 -11.24 7.08 -9.10
C LEU A 254 -10.61 5.71 -9.39
N GLY A 255 -10.38 5.37 -10.66
CA GLY A 255 -9.84 4.09 -11.08
C GLY A 255 -10.77 2.88 -10.90
N PHE A 256 -11.83 3.04 -10.12
CA PHE A 256 -12.88 2.07 -9.86
C PHE A 256 -14.26 2.75 -9.95
N ALA A 257 -15.30 1.96 -10.19
CA ALA A 257 -16.70 2.43 -10.19
C ALA A 257 -17.61 1.38 -9.53
N ILE A 258 -18.68 1.87 -8.89
CA ILE A 258 -19.76 1.05 -8.36
C ILE A 258 -20.82 0.93 -9.45
N GLY A 259 -21.10 -0.29 -9.88
CA GLY A 259 -22.14 -0.61 -10.86
C GLY A 259 -23.56 -0.47 -10.29
N PRO A 260 -24.58 -0.59 -11.15
CA PRO A 260 -25.99 -0.57 -10.72
C PRO A 260 -26.33 -1.70 -9.72
N ASP A 261 -25.66 -2.83 -9.86
CA ASP A 261 -25.75 -4.01 -8.99
C ASP A 261 -24.96 -3.87 -7.68
N GLY A 262 -24.29 -2.73 -7.45
CA GLY A 262 -23.42 -2.45 -6.33
C GLY A 262 -22.06 -3.15 -6.39
N ARG A 263 -21.73 -3.84 -7.48
CA ARG A 263 -20.40 -4.44 -7.67
C ARG A 263 -19.39 -3.36 -8.03
N ILE A 264 -18.17 -3.51 -7.48
CA ILE A 264 -17.07 -2.62 -7.81
C ILE A 264 -16.31 -3.21 -8.99
N SER A 265 -16.20 -2.43 -10.05
CA SER A 265 -15.43 -2.75 -11.24
C SER A 265 -14.27 -1.78 -11.43
N ARG A 266 -13.19 -2.27 -12.02
CA ARG A 266 -12.03 -1.45 -12.38
C ARG A 266 -12.34 -0.65 -13.65
N LEU A 267 -12.08 0.65 -13.63
CA LEU A 267 -12.11 1.49 -14.81
C LEU A 267 -10.88 1.24 -15.72
N PRO A 268 -11.02 1.35 -17.06
CA PRO A 268 -9.91 1.20 -17.98
C PRO A 268 -8.75 2.15 -17.65
N GLY A 269 -7.51 1.64 -17.77
CA GLY A 269 -6.30 2.46 -17.64
C GLY A 269 -5.81 2.97 -18.99
N PRO A 270 -4.78 3.83 -18.99
CA PRO A 270 -4.14 4.24 -20.23
C PRO A 270 -3.48 3.04 -20.91
N SER A 271 -3.58 2.94 -22.22
CA SER A 271 -2.87 1.94 -22.98
C SER A 271 -1.37 2.23 -23.03
N LEU A 272 -0.55 1.19 -23.20
CA LEU A 272 0.91 1.34 -23.33
C LEU A 272 1.28 2.29 -24.49
N ALA A 273 0.50 2.26 -25.59
CA ALA A 273 0.72 3.17 -26.72
C ALA A 273 0.51 4.64 -26.33
N ARG A 274 -0.53 4.93 -25.53
CA ARG A 274 -0.77 6.29 -25.02
C ARG A 274 0.34 6.73 -24.05
N LEU A 275 0.79 5.85 -23.15
CA LEU A 275 1.89 6.15 -22.24
C LEU A 275 3.19 6.43 -23.01
N LYS A 276 3.55 5.59 -23.98
CA LYS A 276 4.73 5.83 -24.84
C LYS A 276 4.65 7.18 -25.58
N ARG A 277 3.46 7.56 -26.07
CA ARG A 277 3.26 8.85 -26.73
C ARG A 277 3.45 10.02 -25.78
N VAL A 278 2.94 9.92 -24.53
CA VAL A 278 3.17 10.96 -23.51
C VAL A 278 4.65 11.09 -23.17
N VAL A 279 5.34 9.97 -22.94
CA VAL A 279 6.79 9.98 -22.65
C VAL A 279 7.59 10.61 -23.79
N ARG A 280 7.28 10.27 -25.04
CA ARG A 280 7.92 10.94 -26.20
C ARG A 280 7.68 12.45 -26.19
N GLY A 281 6.45 12.89 -25.96
CA GLY A 281 6.12 14.32 -25.93
C GLY A 281 6.71 15.08 -24.71
N LEU A 282 7.22 14.36 -23.70
CA LEU A 282 7.96 14.96 -22.58
C LEU A 282 9.46 15.09 -22.87
N VAL A 283 10.01 14.25 -23.77
CA VAL A 283 11.45 14.17 -24.07
C VAL A 283 11.80 14.90 -25.36
N THR A 284 10.87 14.99 -26.31
CA THR A 284 11.05 15.79 -27.55
C THR A 284 10.45 17.17 -27.34
N PRO A 285 11.29 18.24 -27.41
CA PRO A 285 10.84 19.62 -27.26
C PRO A 285 9.87 20.07 -28.36
#